data_533f9c88c4639f591b37c5c9b4f1bec6
#
_entry.id   533f9c88c4639f591b37c5c9b4f1bec6
#
_cell.length_a   1.000
_cell.length_b   1.000
_cell.length_c   1.000
_cell.angle_alpha   90.00
_cell.angle_beta   90.00
_cell.angle_gamma   90.00
#
_symmetry.space_group_name_H-M   'P 1'
#
loop_
_entity.id
_entity.type
_entity.pdbx_description
1 polymer ?
#
loop_
_entity_poly.entity_id
_entity_poly.type
_entity_poly.pdbx_seq_one_letter_code
_entity_poly.pdbx_strand_id
1 'polypeptide(L)'
;MKQFVTLFFVVPLTFVCVTNAQAHTRLAPADENFGRFGMSPLEITNRIHDAQVRGASYRGLMGMQGAIEDWAAKYPLDPWIAPREYLMSRLFAGLRSHDGNAEAAHCRAFLRTHYPRTRYK
;
A
#
# COMPACT_ATOMS: atom_id res chain seq x y z
N MET A 1 -59.83 -2.02 -44.00
CA MET A 1 -58.94 -1.16 -43.22
C MET A 1 -57.95 -2.05 -42.51
N LYS A 2 -56.70 -2.09 -42.97
CA LYS A 2 -55.64 -2.88 -42.33
C LYS A 2 -54.78 -1.90 -41.58
N GLN A 3 -54.83 -2.00 -40.25
CA GLN A 3 -53.92 -1.21 -39.38
C GLN A 3 -52.59 -1.91 -39.30
N PHE A 4 -51.54 -1.29 -39.81
CA PHE A 4 -50.18 -1.71 -39.60
C PHE A 4 -49.74 -1.23 -38.23
N VAL A 5 -49.53 -2.18 -37.32
CA VAL A 5 -48.90 -1.92 -36.03
C VAL A 5 -47.40 -2.01 -36.27
N THR A 6 -46.75 -0.85 -36.29
CA THR A 6 -45.29 -0.80 -36.36
C THR A 6 -44.72 -1.03 -34.98
N LEU A 7 -44.17 -2.22 -34.77
CA LEU A 7 -43.48 -2.58 -33.52
C LEU A 7 -42.10 -1.91 -33.51
N PHE A 8 -41.97 -0.85 -32.72
CA PHE A 8 -40.64 -0.28 -32.44
C PHE A 8 -39.92 -1.18 -31.45
N PHE A 9 -38.90 -1.89 -31.92
CA PHE A 9 -37.94 -2.55 -31.07
C PHE A 9 -36.98 -1.50 -30.52
N VAL A 10 -37.19 -1.11 -29.26
CA VAL A 10 -36.22 -0.34 -28.50
C VAL A 10 -35.15 -1.32 -28.03
N VAL A 11 -34.01 -1.32 -28.71
CA VAL A 11 -32.82 -2.04 -28.23
C VAL A 11 -32.25 -1.26 -27.06
N PRO A 12 -32.21 -1.83 -25.85
CA PRO A 12 -31.52 -1.16 -24.75
C PRO A 12 -30.04 -1.17 -25.06
N LEU A 13 -29.49 0.02 -25.25
CA LEU A 13 -28.06 0.22 -25.32
C LEU A 13 -27.50 -0.06 -23.91
N THR A 14 -27.12 -1.30 -23.65
CA THR A 14 -26.37 -1.64 -22.45
C THR A 14 -25.03 -0.96 -22.56
N PHE A 15 -24.91 0.15 -21.85
CA PHE A 15 -23.61 0.75 -21.54
C PHE A 15 -22.83 -0.28 -20.74
N VAL A 16 -22.00 -1.03 -21.40
CA VAL A 16 -20.97 -1.82 -20.74
C VAL A 16 -19.99 -0.79 -20.19
N CYS A 17 -20.15 -0.45 -18.92
CA CYS A 17 -19.08 0.18 -18.16
C CYS A 17 -17.89 -0.77 -18.22
N VAL A 18 -17.00 -0.51 -19.15
CA VAL A 18 -15.64 -1.06 -19.10
C VAL A 18 -15.00 -0.38 -17.89
N THR A 19 -15.25 -0.92 -16.71
CA THR A 19 -14.44 -0.60 -15.54
C THR A 19 -13.03 -0.95 -15.93
N ASN A 20 -12.21 0.10 -16.07
CA ASN A 20 -10.78 -0.06 -16.29
C ASN A 20 -10.23 -0.96 -15.20
N ALA A 21 -10.10 -2.25 -15.51
CA ALA A 21 -9.45 -3.25 -14.67
C ALA A 21 -7.92 -3.05 -14.62
N GLN A 22 -7.42 -1.84 -14.91
CA GLN A 22 -6.04 -1.42 -14.70
C GLN A 22 -5.74 -1.07 -13.25
N ALA A 23 -6.74 -1.12 -12.39
CA ALA A 23 -6.60 -0.75 -11.01
C ALA A 23 -5.88 -1.83 -10.24
N HIS A 24 -4.84 -2.32 -10.35
CA HIS A 24 -4.08 -3.14 -9.39
C HIS A 24 -2.95 -3.91 -10.07
N THR A 25 -2.01 -3.15 -10.63
CA THR A 25 -0.65 -3.69 -10.72
C THR A 25 -0.28 -4.13 -9.31
N ARG A 26 0.08 -5.40 -9.15
CA ARG A 26 0.47 -5.96 -7.85
C ARG A 26 1.73 -5.30 -7.29
N LEU A 27 2.50 -4.65 -8.15
CA LEU A 27 3.76 -4.00 -7.83
C LEU A 27 3.66 -2.52 -8.16
N ALA A 28 4.18 -1.69 -7.27
CA ALA A 28 4.38 -0.28 -7.55
C ALA A 28 5.43 -0.09 -8.66
N PRO A 29 5.23 0.87 -9.59
CA PRO A 29 6.27 1.27 -10.52
C PRO A 29 7.53 1.71 -9.77
N ALA A 30 8.70 1.37 -10.31
CA ALA A 30 9.98 1.60 -9.64
C ALA A 30 10.31 3.10 -9.44
N ASP A 31 9.73 3.96 -10.25
CA ASP A 31 9.90 5.41 -10.26
C ASP A 31 8.79 6.17 -9.53
N GLU A 32 7.79 5.46 -9.01
CA GLU A 32 6.72 6.09 -8.24
C GLU A 32 7.20 6.45 -6.84
N ASN A 33 6.77 7.63 -6.37
CA ASN A 33 7.18 8.17 -5.09
C ASN A 33 6.02 8.15 -4.09
N PHE A 34 6.34 7.84 -2.83
CA PHE A 34 5.39 7.70 -1.73
C PHE A 34 5.80 8.53 -0.52
N GLY A 35 4.78 8.89 0.28
CA GLY A 35 4.95 9.64 1.51
C GLY A 35 5.33 11.11 1.28
N ARG A 36 5.42 11.85 2.38
CA ARG A 36 5.71 13.30 2.34
C ARG A 36 7.09 13.65 1.80
N PHE A 37 8.01 12.70 1.80
CA PHE A 37 9.39 12.90 1.32
C PHE A 37 9.62 12.34 -0.09
N GLY A 38 8.59 11.81 -0.73
CA GLY A 38 8.65 11.33 -2.11
C GLY A 38 9.65 10.19 -2.32
N MET A 39 9.60 9.15 -1.49
CA MET A 39 10.52 8.00 -1.57
C MET A 39 10.00 6.92 -2.52
N SER A 40 10.84 6.47 -3.43
CA SER A 40 10.54 5.31 -4.27
C SER A 40 10.67 3.99 -3.49
N PRO A 41 10.07 2.87 -3.97
CA PRO A 41 10.23 1.56 -3.36
C PRO A 41 11.69 1.14 -3.13
N LEU A 42 12.57 1.47 -4.08
CA LEU A 42 13.99 1.20 -3.97
C LEU A 42 14.63 2.04 -2.87
N GLU A 43 14.30 3.32 -2.80
CA GLU A 43 14.83 4.22 -1.77
C GLU A 43 14.36 3.79 -0.37
N ILE A 44 13.10 3.44 -0.21
CA ILE A 44 12.57 2.89 1.05
C ILE A 44 13.37 1.65 1.47
N THR A 45 13.63 0.73 0.54
CA THR A 45 14.39 -0.49 0.81
C THR A 45 15.82 -0.17 1.26
N ASN A 46 16.50 0.74 0.58
CA ASN A 46 17.86 1.13 0.91
C ASN A 46 17.93 1.84 2.29
N ARG A 47 16.98 2.70 2.59
CA ARG A 47 16.91 3.39 3.88
C ARG A 47 16.60 2.44 5.03
N ILE A 48 15.76 1.42 4.83
CA ILE A 48 15.53 0.37 5.83
C ILE A 48 16.82 -0.40 6.10
N HIS A 49 17.53 -0.79 5.05
CA HIS A 49 18.82 -1.48 5.19
C HIS A 49 19.85 -0.63 5.94
N ASP A 50 19.98 0.65 5.60
CA ASP A 50 20.85 1.57 6.31
C ASP A 50 20.46 1.71 7.79
N ALA A 51 19.16 1.79 8.08
CA ALA A 51 18.67 1.87 9.46
C ALA A 51 18.97 0.60 10.27
N GLN A 52 18.94 -0.57 9.62
CA GLN A 52 19.30 -1.84 10.27
C GLN A 52 20.78 -1.89 10.64
N VAL A 53 21.66 -1.29 9.83
CA VAL A 53 23.11 -1.31 10.03
C VAL A 53 23.58 -0.19 10.96
N ARG A 54 23.06 1.03 10.76
CA ARG A 54 23.55 2.25 11.42
C ARG A 54 22.60 2.80 12.49
N GLY A 55 21.39 2.26 12.57
CA GLY A 55 20.30 2.87 13.33
C GLY A 55 19.63 4.00 12.55
N ALA A 56 18.53 4.48 13.08
CA ALA A 56 17.82 5.64 12.55
C ALA A 56 17.15 6.43 13.68
N SER A 57 16.88 7.70 13.44
CA SER A 57 16.09 8.52 14.35
C SER A 57 14.61 8.16 14.26
N TYR A 58 13.87 8.41 15.33
CA TYR A 58 12.41 8.26 15.33
C TYR A 58 11.75 8.99 14.14
N ARG A 59 12.15 10.24 13.91
CA ARG A 59 11.64 11.06 12.80
C ARG A 59 11.94 10.44 11.42
N GLY A 60 13.13 9.89 11.25
CA GLY A 60 13.52 9.19 10.01
C GLY A 60 12.66 7.95 9.78
N LEU A 61 12.43 7.16 10.83
CA LEU A 61 11.56 5.98 10.75
C LEU A 61 10.10 6.36 10.44
N MET A 62 9.58 7.45 11.05
CA MET A 62 8.24 7.94 10.76
C MET A 62 8.06 8.33 9.29
N GLY A 63 9.06 8.94 8.69
CA GLY A 63 9.04 9.28 7.26
C GLY A 63 8.96 8.04 6.36
N MET A 64 9.72 6.99 6.67
CA MET A 64 9.67 5.72 5.94
C MET A 64 8.33 5.01 6.17
N GLN A 65 7.83 4.99 7.39
CA GLN A 65 6.54 4.37 7.72
C GLN A 65 5.40 4.99 6.93
N GLY A 66 5.32 6.32 6.89
CA GLY A 66 4.31 7.03 6.10
C GLY A 66 4.39 6.69 4.61
N ALA A 67 5.60 6.54 4.07
CA ALA A 67 5.77 6.14 2.67
C ALA A 67 5.30 4.70 2.39
N ILE A 68 5.56 3.77 3.31
CA ILE A 68 5.10 2.37 3.18
C ILE A 68 3.56 2.30 3.27
N GLU A 69 2.94 3.05 4.15
CA GLU A 69 1.48 3.08 4.27
C GLU A 69 0.81 3.70 3.04
N ASP A 70 1.37 4.77 2.48
CA ASP A 70 0.91 5.34 1.21
C ASP A 70 1.06 4.35 0.04
N TRP A 71 2.19 3.66 0.01
CA TRP A 71 2.42 2.60 -0.96
C TRP A 71 1.38 1.48 -0.82
N ALA A 72 1.14 1.01 0.40
CA ALA A 72 0.14 -0.03 0.69
C ALA A 72 -1.29 0.42 0.33
N ALA A 73 -1.63 1.68 0.54
CA ALA A 73 -2.94 2.23 0.19
C ALA A 73 -3.17 2.20 -1.33
N LYS A 74 -2.14 2.49 -2.11
CA LYS A 74 -2.23 2.52 -3.58
C LYS A 74 -2.04 1.16 -4.23
N TYR A 75 -1.15 0.33 -3.69
CA TYR A 75 -0.81 -1.00 -4.20
C TYR A 75 -0.94 -2.08 -3.11
N PRO A 76 -2.16 -2.32 -2.60
CA PRO A 76 -2.35 -3.19 -1.42
C PRO A 76 -1.96 -4.65 -1.64
N LEU A 77 -1.84 -5.08 -2.90
CA LEU A 77 -1.44 -6.46 -3.25
C LEU A 77 0.06 -6.61 -3.51
N ASP A 78 0.84 -5.54 -3.36
CA ASP A 78 2.28 -5.61 -3.54
C ASP A 78 2.92 -6.47 -2.44
N PRO A 79 3.55 -7.61 -2.79
CA PRO A 79 4.10 -8.55 -1.82
C PRO A 79 5.26 -7.98 -1.00
N TRP A 80 5.79 -6.82 -1.40
CA TRP A 80 6.89 -6.15 -0.71
C TRP A 80 6.47 -5.32 0.49
N ILE A 81 5.18 -5.03 0.65
CA ILE A 81 4.68 -4.21 1.76
C ILE A 81 4.85 -4.92 3.10
N ALA A 82 4.33 -6.13 3.24
CA ALA A 82 4.33 -6.83 4.52
C ALA A 82 5.73 -7.07 5.11
N PRO A 83 6.74 -7.51 4.34
CA PRO A 83 8.12 -7.63 4.85
C PRO A 83 8.69 -6.30 5.35
N ARG A 84 8.41 -5.21 4.66
CA ARG A 84 8.92 -3.87 5.02
C ARG A 84 8.26 -3.34 6.25
N GLU A 85 6.97 -3.48 6.35
CA GLU A 85 6.21 -3.11 7.55
C GLU A 85 6.69 -3.89 8.80
N TYR A 86 6.98 -5.18 8.62
CA TYR A 86 7.57 -5.98 9.69
C TYR A 86 8.95 -5.47 10.13
N LEU A 87 9.82 -5.12 9.17
CA LEU A 87 11.12 -4.53 9.49
C LEU A 87 10.98 -3.20 10.21
N MET A 88 10.00 -2.36 9.81
CA MET A 88 9.71 -1.11 10.50
C MET A 88 9.30 -1.36 11.95
N SER A 89 8.48 -2.36 12.23
CA SER A 89 8.11 -2.70 13.61
C SER A 89 9.34 -3.02 14.47
N ARG A 90 10.32 -3.70 13.91
CA ARG A 90 11.56 -4.03 14.62
C ARG A 90 12.48 -2.83 14.81
N LEU A 91 12.57 -1.97 13.80
CA LEU A 91 13.37 -0.75 13.89
C LEU A 91 12.82 0.20 14.95
N PHE A 92 11.50 0.39 15.00
CA PHE A 92 10.86 1.20 16.04
C PHE A 92 11.07 0.62 17.44
N ALA A 93 10.88 -0.71 17.60
CA ALA A 93 11.14 -1.38 18.88
C ALA A 93 12.60 -1.23 19.32
N GLY A 94 13.54 -1.22 18.37
CA GLY A 94 14.96 -1.04 18.62
C GLY A 94 15.34 0.33 19.21
N LEU A 95 14.48 1.35 19.07
CA LEU A 95 14.67 2.67 19.70
C LEU A 95 14.56 2.62 21.23
N ARG A 96 13.92 1.58 21.77
CA ARG A 96 13.71 1.40 23.24
C ARG A 96 13.11 2.61 23.93
N SER A 97 12.21 3.31 23.24
CA SER A 97 11.48 4.47 23.72
C SER A 97 9.98 4.20 23.77
N HIS A 98 9.26 4.99 24.55
CA HIS A 98 7.80 4.91 24.62
C HIS A 98 7.19 5.08 23.22
N ASP A 99 7.59 6.11 22.49
CA ASP A 99 7.06 6.40 21.16
C ASP A 99 7.45 5.32 20.13
N GLY A 100 8.71 4.84 20.19
CA GLY A 100 9.15 3.73 19.36
C GLY A 100 8.35 2.45 19.60
N ASN A 101 8.05 2.14 20.84
CA ASN A 101 7.22 0.98 21.18
C ASN A 101 5.77 1.13 20.68
N ALA A 102 5.20 2.34 20.78
CA ALA A 102 3.87 2.64 20.26
C ALA A 102 3.81 2.45 18.73
N GLU A 103 4.79 2.97 18.00
CA GLU A 103 4.87 2.80 16.55
C GLU A 103 5.16 1.35 16.14
N ALA A 104 5.98 0.62 16.89
CA ALA A 104 6.16 -0.81 16.67
C ALA A 104 4.84 -1.58 16.82
N ALA A 105 4.01 -1.22 17.79
CA ALA A 105 2.68 -1.79 17.95
C ALA A 105 1.73 -1.40 16.80
N HIS A 106 1.82 -0.15 16.32
CA HIS A 106 1.07 0.32 15.14
C HIS A 106 1.42 -0.52 13.90
N CYS A 107 2.69 -0.70 13.59
CA CYS A 107 3.14 -1.54 12.46
C CYS A 107 2.59 -2.97 12.54
N ARG A 108 2.64 -3.59 13.72
CA ARG A 108 2.08 -4.94 13.92
C ARG A 108 0.56 -4.97 13.77
N ALA A 109 -0.16 -3.95 14.24
CA ALA A 109 -1.60 -3.83 14.05
C ALA A 109 -1.95 -3.65 12.58
N PHE A 110 -1.18 -2.84 11.85
CA PHE A 110 -1.33 -2.66 10.41
C PHE A 110 -1.19 -4.00 9.66
N LEU A 111 -0.17 -4.79 9.97
CA LEU A 111 0.02 -6.13 9.40
C LEU A 111 -1.16 -7.06 9.67
N ARG A 112 -1.65 -7.10 10.90
CA ARG A 112 -2.81 -7.95 11.26
C ARG A 112 -4.08 -7.54 10.55
N THR A 113 -4.28 -6.25 10.33
CA THR A 113 -5.49 -5.71 9.72
C THR A 113 -5.47 -5.85 8.19
N HIS A 114 -4.35 -5.49 7.56
CA HIS A 114 -4.26 -5.40 6.10
C HIS A 114 -3.64 -6.63 5.45
N TYR A 115 -2.82 -7.38 6.20
CA TYR A 115 -2.09 -8.56 5.70
C TYR A 115 -2.23 -9.76 6.65
N PRO A 116 -3.46 -10.18 7.00
CA PRO A 116 -3.68 -11.21 8.03
C PRO A 116 -3.09 -12.58 7.69
N ARG A 117 -2.87 -12.84 6.41
CA ARG A 117 -2.29 -14.10 5.91
C ARG A 117 -0.78 -14.09 5.77
N THR A 118 -0.12 -12.98 6.08
CA THR A 118 1.34 -12.92 5.99
C THR A 118 2.00 -13.71 7.10
N ARG A 119 3.21 -14.22 6.82
CA ARG A 119 4.09 -14.81 7.84
C ARG A 119 4.78 -13.75 8.74
N TYR A 120 4.73 -12.50 8.34
CA TYR A 120 5.31 -11.37 9.09
C TYR A 120 4.28 -10.84 10.08
N LYS A 121 4.48 -11.14 11.39
CA LYS A 121 3.59 -10.72 12.48
C LYS A 121 4.37 -10.20 13.67
#